data_126a65418209ff6952576ffdc6e40ef7
#
_entry.id   126a65418209ff6952576ffdc6e40ef7
#
_cell.length_a   1.000
_cell.length_b   1.000
_cell.length_c   1.000
_cell.angle_alpha   90.00
_cell.angle_beta   90.00
_cell.angle_gamma   90.00
#
_symmetry.space_group_name_H-M   'P 1'
#
loop_
_entity.id
_entity.type
_entity.pdbx_description
1 polymer ?
#
loop_
_entity_poly.entity_id
_entity_poly.type
_entity_poly.pdbx_seq_one_letter_code
_entity_poly.pdbx_strand_id
1 'polypeptide(L)'
;MKTHNILFIQINDAIRIRFTMMIIEDGLQGGKMITYCQFIAAVKQKVESNINRNVRVEVHITLKNNGKERRGLVFIEEGINISPTIYLEEFYQNFLEGKALDEIIKDILEVYANSKFSKKWETEKLRVFENVRHNVLCKMINREKNREFLKETPYIPFFDLAIVCYVLIELNEHGIATMPVKKAQLEMWGIKENELFQVAKRNVQKQFPAELRQMKDVIAEMIGMEVQDAEDDFMYVLSNEMRSFGAVCITYDGVPELVGIELEENYYIIPSSVHEMIIVPESKAPSREEMERMVTEINETQVEEEEVLSNRVYFYDIRAKKMS
;
A
#
# COMPACT_ATOMS: atom_id res chain seq x y z
N MET A 1 4.22 5.27 -31.85
CA MET A 1 4.41 4.00 -31.14
C MET A 1 5.55 3.96 -30.11
N LYS A 2 6.45 4.94 -30.04
CA LYS A 2 7.55 4.95 -29.04
C LYS A 2 7.30 5.87 -27.83
N THR A 3 6.35 6.76 -27.92
CA THR A 3 6.07 7.78 -26.87
C THR A 3 5.18 7.30 -25.72
N HIS A 4 4.29 6.34 -25.97
CA HIS A 4 3.37 5.83 -24.93
C HIS A 4 4.08 4.98 -23.84
N ASN A 5 5.15 4.27 -24.21
CA ASN A 5 5.95 3.52 -23.23
C ASN A 5 6.76 4.41 -22.28
N ILE A 6 7.04 5.65 -22.69
CA ILE A 6 7.91 6.55 -21.91
C ILE A 6 7.15 7.12 -20.71
N LEU A 7 5.86 7.37 -20.83
CA LEU A 7 5.08 8.03 -19.77
C LEU A 7 4.75 7.10 -18.60
N PHE A 8 4.36 5.83 -18.88
CA PHE A 8 4.19 4.80 -17.84
C PHE A 8 5.51 4.44 -17.13
N ILE A 9 6.63 4.48 -17.88
CA ILE A 9 7.97 4.29 -17.34
C ILE A 9 8.35 5.45 -16.40
N GLN A 10 7.99 6.69 -16.72
CA GLN A 10 8.35 7.87 -15.91
C GLN A 10 7.67 7.93 -14.54
N ILE A 11 6.44 7.40 -14.39
CA ILE A 11 5.73 7.39 -13.10
C ILE A 11 6.42 6.47 -12.09
N ASN A 12 6.75 5.28 -12.54
CA ASN A 12 7.47 4.32 -11.70
C ASN A 12 8.97 4.65 -11.58
N ASP A 13 9.55 5.30 -12.59
CA ASP A 13 10.93 5.79 -12.49
C ASP A 13 11.06 6.96 -11.52
N ALA A 14 10.08 7.83 -11.35
CA ALA A 14 10.11 8.86 -10.31
C ALA A 14 10.06 8.27 -8.89
N ILE A 15 9.30 7.19 -8.70
CA ILE A 15 9.30 6.38 -7.47
C ILE A 15 10.62 5.60 -7.36
N ARG A 16 11.17 5.15 -8.48
CA ARG A 16 12.35 4.29 -8.58
C ARG A 16 13.68 5.02 -8.81
N ILE A 17 13.70 6.25 -9.33
CA ILE A 17 14.93 7.05 -9.53
C ILE A 17 15.63 7.31 -8.19
N ARG A 18 14.93 7.30 -7.07
CA ARG A 18 15.59 7.18 -5.76
C ARG A 18 16.15 5.78 -5.46
N PHE A 19 15.70 4.73 -6.16
CA PHE A 19 16.06 3.33 -5.87
C PHE A 19 16.92 2.64 -6.92
N THR A 20 16.98 3.07 -8.18
CA THR A 20 17.59 2.27 -9.27
C THR A 20 18.83 2.88 -9.92
N MET A 21 19.27 4.09 -9.57
CA MET A 21 20.52 4.66 -10.15
C MET A 21 21.82 4.12 -9.53
N MET A 22 21.78 3.04 -8.74
CA MET A 22 22.96 2.54 -8.03
C MET A 22 23.27 1.04 -8.18
N ILE A 23 22.68 0.35 -9.15
CA ILE A 23 22.95 -1.08 -9.34
C ILE A 23 23.72 -1.39 -10.63
N ILE A 24 24.69 -0.61 -11.05
CA ILE A 24 25.76 -1.09 -11.95
C ILE A 24 26.97 -0.20 -11.72
N GLU A 25 27.86 -0.62 -10.89
CA GLU A 25 29.32 -0.57 -10.98
C GLU A 25 29.95 -0.72 -9.59
N ASP A 26 30.87 -1.68 -9.49
CA ASP A 26 31.79 -1.92 -8.40
C ASP A 26 31.32 -2.67 -7.15
N GLY A 27 31.70 -3.94 -7.08
CA GLY A 27 31.67 -4.69 -5.83
C GLY A 27 32.25 -6.11 -5.87
N LEU A 28 33.19 -6.39 -6.77
CA LEU A 28 34.03 -7.59 -6.67
C LEU A 28 35.25 -7.31 -5.78
N GLN A 29 35.05 -7.40 -4.48
CA GLN A 29 36.16 -7.73 -3.56
C GLN A 29 35.71 -8.80 -2.60
N GLY A 30 36.37 -9.94 -2.67
CA GLY A 30 36.36 -11.19 -1.94
C GLY A 30 35.81 -11.21 -0.51
N GLY A 31 34.50 -11.08 -0.30
CA GLY A 31 33.82 -11.33 0.95
C GLY A 31 32.61 -12.23 0.71
N LYS A 32 32.47 -13.32 1.48
CA LYS A 32 31.27 -14.17 1.45
C LYS A 32 30.02 -13.30 1.57
N MET A 33 29.19 -13.25 0.53
CA MET A 33 27.90 -12.59 0.62
C MET A 33 27.08 -13.21 1.74
N ILE A 34 26.74 -12.42 2.74
CA ILE A 34 25.90 -12.85 3.86
C ILE A 34 24.48 -13.06 3.31
N THR A 35 23.94 -14.25 3.50
CA THR A 35 22.54 -14.53 3.12
C THR A 35 21.56 -13.73 3.97
N TYR A 36 20.35 -13.51 3.46
CA TYR A 36 19.30 -12.79 4.21
C TYR A 36 19.03 -13.39 5.60
N CYS A 37 19.02 -14.73 5.71
CA CYS A 37 18.87 -15.39 7.01
C CYS A 37 20.03 -15.11 7.97
N GLN A 38 21.26 -15.06 7.47
CA GLN A 38 22.44 -14.71 8.27
C GLN A 38 22.41 -13.24 8.70
N PHE A 39 21.98 -12.35 7.80
CA PHE A 39 21.79 -10.95 8.10
C PHE A 39 20.76 -10.75 9.23
N ILE A 40 19.57 -11.38 9.15
CA ILE A 40 18.54 -11.32 10.18
C ILE A 40 19.09 -11.78 11.54
N ALA A 41 19.84 -12.89 11.57
CA ALA A 41 20.42 -13.38 12.81
C ALA A 41 21.45 -12.41 13.41
N ALA A 42 22.32 -11.81 12.58
CA ALA A 42 23.31 -10.83 13.01
C ALA A 42 22.63 -9.53 13.50
N VAL A 43 21.61 -9.03 12.79
CA VAL A 43 20.84 -7.86 13.19
C VAL A 43 20.16 -8.11 14.53
N LYS A 44 19.43 -9.24 14.69
CA LYS A 44 18.77 -9.57 15.94
C LYS A 44 19.75 -9.55 17.12
N GLN A 45 20.87 -10.26 16.99
CA GLN A 45 21.89 -10.34 18.06
C GLN A 45 22.45 -8.95 18.43
N LYS A 46 22.76 -8.12 17.42
CA LYS A 46 23.30 -6.78 17.68
C LYS A 46 22.24 -5.85 18.28
N VAL A 47 20.99 -5.90 17.81
CA VAL A 47 19.88 -5.12 18.39
C VAL A 47 19.68 -5.53 19.86
N GLU A 48 19.61 -6.82 20.17
CA GLU A 48 19.49 -7.31 21.56
C GLU A 48 20.62 -6.83 22.47
N SER A 49 21.84 -6.67 21.92
CA SER A 49 23.00 -6.18 22.68
C SER A 49 22.96 -4.66 22.94
N ASN A 50 22.20 -3.92 22.15
CA ASN A 50 22.13 -2.45 22.19
C ASN A 50 20.82 -1.90 22.77
N ILE A 51 19.90 -2.78 23.19
CA ILE A 51 18.60 -2.41 23.74
C ILE A 51 18.52 -2.71 25.25
N ASN A 52 17.56 -2.07 25.93
CA ASN A 52 17.32 -2.32 27.36
C ASN A 52 16.98 -3.80 27.60
N ARG A 53 17.55 -4.41 28.65
CA ARG A 53 17.34 -5.82 29.03
C ARG A 53 15.88 -6.19 29.30
N ASN A 54 15.02 -5.23 29.53
CA ASN A 54 13.57 -5.45 29.71
C ASN A 54 12.81 -5.58 28.40
N VAL A 55 13.46 -5.44 27.24
CA VAL A 55 12.87 -5.56 25.91
C VAL A 55 13.37 -6.85 25.27
N ARG A 56 12.46 -7.74 24.92
CA ARG A 56 12.76 -8.95 24.15
C ARG A 56 12.55 -8.70 22.67
N VAL A 57 13.50 -9.12 21.84
CA VAL A 57 13.42 -8.96 20.38
C VAL A 57 13.15 -10.32 19.74
N GLU A 58 12.09 -10.40 18.96
CA GLU A 58 11.72 -11.60 18.21
C GLU A 58 11.67 -11.33 16.71
N VAL A 59 12.03 -12.35 15.92
CA VAL A 59 11.83 -12.30 14.46
C VAL A 59 10.48 -12.90 14.15
N HIS A 60 9.62 -12.11 13.52
CA HIS A 60 8.30 -12.57 13.07
C HIS A 60 8.25 -12.58 11.55
N ILE A 61 7.59 -13.61 11.01
CA ILE A 61 7.20 -13.67 9.60
C ILE A 61 5.76 -13.19 9.51
N THR A 62 5.55 -12.13 8.76
CA THR A 62 4.23 -11.55 8.53
C THR A 62 3.82 -11.77 7.09
N LEU A 63 2.65 -12.35 6.89
CA LEU A 63 2.04 -12.46 5.57
C LEU A 63 1.35 -11.14 5.23
N LYS A 64 1.87 -10.46 4.23
CA LYS A 64 1.33 -9.22 3.67
C LYS A 64 0.29 -9.48 2.59
N ASN A 65 -0.21 -8.40 1.99
CA ASN A 65 -1.09 -8.47 0.84
C ASN A 65 -0.47 -9.33 -0.28
N ASN A 66 -1.31 -10.01 -1.04
CA ASN A 66 -0.91 -10.92 -2.13
C ASN A 66 -0.04 -12.11 -1.71
N GLY A 67 -0.05 -12.46 -0.41
CA GLY A 67 0.74 -13.60 0.09
C GLY A 67 2.23 -13.32 0.25
N LYS A 68 2.68 -12.06 0.12
CA LYS A 68 4.08 -11.70 0.32
C LYS A 68 4.49 -11.91 1.77
N GLU A 69 5.52 -12.72 1.98
CA GLU A 69 6.14 -12.87 3.30
C GLU A 69 7.16 -11.74 3.53
N ARG A 70 7.00 -11.05 4.66
CA ARG A 70 8.04 -10.15 5.17
C ARG A 70 8.52 -10.60 6.54
N ARG A 71 9.79 -10.40 6.82
CA ARG A 71 10.42 -10.73 8.09
C ARG A 71 10.81 -9.46 8.80
N GLY A 72 10.40 -9.37 10.07
CA GLY A 72 10.67 -8.17 10.85
C GLY A 72 11.00 -8.47 12.29
N LEU A 73 11.57 -7.48 12.96
CA LEU A 73 11.81 -7.50 14.39
C LEU A 73 10.58 -6.95 15.11
N VAL A 74 10.14 -7.69 16.11
CA VAL A 74 9.11 -7.27 17.07
C VAL A 74 9.77 -7.06 18.42
N PHE A 75 9.54 -5.89 19.01
CA PHE A 75 10.11 -5.48 20.29
C PHE A 75 9.06 -5.65 21.39
N ILE A 76 9.22 -6.67 22.21
CA ILE A 76 8.25 -7.04 23.25
C ILE A 76 8.68 -6.40 24.56
N GLU A 77 7.89 -5.43 25.04
CA GLU A 77 8.10 -4.78 26.34
C GLU A 77 7.02 -5.22 27.34
N GLU A 78 7.39 -5.36 28.61
CA GLU A 78 6.45 -5.71 29.66
C GLU A 78 5.36 -4.63 29.80
N GLY A 79 4.09 -5.04 29.77
CA GLY A 79 2.95 -4.13 29.84
C GLY A 79 2.60 -3.39 28.54
N ILE A 80 3.27 -3.69 27.41
CA ILE A 80 2.91 -3.23 26.08
C ILE A 80 2.36 -4.40 25.28
N ASN A 81 1.08 -4.30 24.89
CA ASN A 81 0.37 -5.40 24.20
C ASN A 81 0.42 -5.28 22.66
N ILE A 82 0.87 -4.16 22.13
CA ILE A 82 0.99 -3.91 20.70
C ILE A 82 2.38 -3.36 20.44
N SER A 83 3.17 -4.09 19.66
CA SER A 83 4.50 -3.69 19.25
C SER A 83 4.57 -3.56 17.73
N PRO A 84 5.17 -2.50 17.20
CA PRO A 84 5.40 -2.39 15.77
C PRO A 84 6.35 -3.49 15.30
N THR A 85 6.17 -3.93 14.06
CA THR A 85 7.08 -4.82 13.37
C THR A 85 7.96 -3.99 12.46
N ILE A 86 9.27 -4.00 12.68
CA ILE A 86 10.25 -3.32 11.82
C ILE A 86 10.72 -4.34 10.78
N TYR A 87 10.30 -4.18 9.52
CA TYR A 87 10.63 -5.09 8.44
C TYR A 87 12.09 -4.92 8.02
N LEU A 88 12.76 -6.03 7.69
CA LEU A 88 14.20 -6.08 7.49
C LEU A 88 14.63 -6.12 6.02
N GLU A 89 13.68 -6.23 5.08
CA GLU A 89 13.98 -6.35 3.65
C GLU A 89 14.73 -5.12 3.12
N GLU A 90 14.25 -3.91 3.43
CA GLU A 90 14.89 -2.66 3.01
C GLU A 90 16.26 -2.46 3.66
N PHE A 91 16.41 -2.83 4.93
CA PHE A 91 17.69 -2.77 5.62
C PHE A 91 18.70 -3.77 5.02
N TYR A 92 18.23 -4.94 4.57
CA TYR A 92 19.07 -5.89 3.88
C TYR A 92 19.53 -5.38 2.52
N GLN A 93 18.64 -4.72 1.79
CA GLN A 93 19.00 -4.07 0.53
C GLN A 93 20.08 -3.00 0.75
N ASN A 94 19.89 -2.11 1.71
CA ASN A 94 20.89 -1.11 2.09
C ASN A 94 22.24 -1.75 2.49
N PHE A 95 22.19 -2.92 3.14
CA PHE A 95 23.40 -3.68 3.46
C PHE A 95 24.10 -4.22 2.22
N LEU A 96 23.35 -4.74 1.25
CA LEU A 96 23.89 -5.20 -0.04
C LEU A 96 24.49 -4.06 -0.85
N GLU A 97 23.96 -2.85 -0.71
CA GLU A 97 24.46 -1.60 -1.31
C GLU A 97 25.69 -1.02 -0.58
N GLY A 98 26.17 -1.70 0.46
CA GLY A 98 27.42 -1.36 1.16
C GLY A 98 27.26 -0.57 2.47
N LYS A 99 26.02 -0.33 2.95
CA LYS A 99 25.83 0.32 4.26
C LYS A 99 26.33 -0.58 5.38
N ALA A 100 27.11 -0.02 6.31
CA ALA A 100 27.71 -0.78 7.42
C ALA A 100 26.63 -1.35 8.34
N LEU A 101 26.82 -2.59 8.82
CA LEU A 101 25.85 -3.25 9.71
C LEU A 101 25.58 -2.43 10.98
N ASP A 102 26.59 -1.75 11.52
CA ASP A 102 26.42 -0.92 12.74
C ASP A 102 25.57 0.33 12.49
N GLU A 103 25.64 0.90 11.29
CA GLU A 103 24.75 2.00 10.89
C GLU A 103 23.31 1.52 10.72
N ILE A 104 23.12 0.34 10.11
CA ILE A 104 21.81 -0.29 9.98
C ILE A 104 21.18 -0.57 11.36
N ILE A 105 21.97 -1.05 12.32
CA ILE A 105 21.48 -1.26 13.67
C ILE A 105 21.04 0.04 14.33
N LYS A 106 21.79 1.13 14.10
CA LYS A 106 21.42 2.46 14.60
C LYS A 106 20.09 2.92 13.99
N ASP A 107 19.92 2.78 12.69
CA ASP A 107 18.67 3.15 12.02
C ASP A 107 17.48 2.33 12.53
N ILE A 108 17.64 1.01 12.71
CA ILE A 108 16.59 0.15 13.27
C ILE A 108 16.21 0.59 14.69
N LEU A 109 17.17 0.94 15.52
CA LEU A 109 16.92 1.41 16.88
C LEU A 109 16.26 2.79 16.89
N GLU A 110 16.57 3.66 15.93
CA GLU A 110 15.94 4.96 15.74
C GLU A 110 14.48 4.79 15.28
N VAL A 111 14.23 3.93 14.28
CA VAL A 111 12.87 3.57 13.87
C VAL A 111 12.07 3.00 15.04
N TYR A 112 12.67 2.10 15.86
CA TYR A 112 12.01 1.58 17.05
C TYR A 112 11.68 2.68 18.06
N ALA A 113 12.61 3.59 18.34
CA ALA A 113 12.38 4.69 19.28
C ALA A 113 11.25 5.62 18.83
N ASN A 114 11.17 5.89 17.52
CA ASN A 114 10.18 6.76 16.91
C ASN A 114 8.81 6.06 16.68
N SER A 115 8.81 4.73 16.53
CA SER A 115 7.59 3.95 16.32
C SER A 115 6.88 3.50 17.60
N LYS A 116 7.38 3.91 18.78
CA LYS A 116 6.66 3.67 20.03
C LYS A 116 5.32 4.40 19.97
N PHE A 117 4.25 3.62 20.01
CA PHE A 117 2.90 4.19 20.01
C PHE A 117 2.79 5.30 21.07
N SER A 118 2.34 6.46 20.67
CA SER A 118 2.23 7.65 21.51
C SER A 118 1.25 7.46 22.69
N LYS A 119 0.39 6.43 22.61
CA LYS A 119 -0.57 6.05 23.65
C LYS A 119 -0.53 4.54 23.87
N LYS A 120 -0.58 4.09 25.14
CA LYS A 120 -0.94 2.72 25.46
C LYS A 120 -2.29 2.41 24.82
N TRP A 121 -2.27 1.60 23.76
CA TRP A 121 -3.51 1.07 23.23
C TRP A 121 -4.06 0.08 24.25
N GLU A 122 -5.15 0.45 24.86
CA GLU A 122 -5.91 -0.47 25.69
C GLU A 122 -6.55 -1.50 24.74
N THR A 123 -5.93 -2.67 24.60
CA THR A 123 -6.46 -3.77 23.76
C THR A 123 -7.90 -4.12 24.13
N GLU A 124 -8.32 -3.83 25.36
CA GLU A 124 -9.71 -3.95 25.79
C GLU A 124 -10.66 -3.03 24.99
N LYS A 125 -10.20 -1.87 24.53
CA LYS A 125 -11.02 -0.98 23.67
C LYS A 125 -11.33 -1.61 22.32
N LEU A 126 -10.43 -2.45 21.79
CA LEU A 126 -10.63 -3.15 20.52
C LEU A 126 -11.74 -4.24 20.61
N ARG A 127 -12.13 -4.65 21.83
CA ARG A 127 -13.18 -5.64 22.03
C ARG A 127 -14.58 -5.09 21.91
N VAL A 128 -14.74 -3.78 21.94
CA VAL A 128 -16.05 -3.10 21.88
C VAL A 128 -16.15 -2.31 20.60
N PHE A 129 -17.11 -2.61 19.75
CA PHE A 129 -17.26 -1.99 18.42
C PHE A 129 -17.38 -0.47 18.48
N GLU A 130 -18.17 0.07 19.40
CA GLU A 130 -18.38 1.52 19.53
C GLU A 130 -17.07 2.29 19.80
N ASN A 131 -16.08 1.67 20.46
CA ASN A 131 -14.79 2.30 20.72
C ASN A 131 -13.93 2.42 19.45
N VAL A 132 -14.11 1.52 18.48
CA VAL A 132 -13.31 1.46 17.23
C VAL A 132 -14.11 1.89 16.01
N ARG A 133 -15.42 2.06 16.14
CA ARG A 133 -16.36 2.30 15.04
C ARG A 133 -15.92 3.42 14.11
N HIS A 134 -15.42 4.52 14.67
CA HIS A 134 -14.98 5.68 13.89
C HIS A 134 -13.67 5.43 13.12
N ASN A 135 -12.90 4.44 13.53
CA ASN A 135 -11.61 4.07 12.95
C ASN A 135 -11.72 2.88 11.97
N VAL A 136 -12.93 2.33 11.81
CA VAL A 136 -13.17 1.26 10.82
C VAL A 136 -13.22 1.87 9.43
N LEU A 137 -12.29 1.45 8.58
CA LEU A 137 -12.10 1.91 7.21
C LEU A 137 -12.07 0.72 6.26
N CYS A 138 -12.07 0.95 4.94
CA CYS A 138 -11.94 -0.11 3.95
C CYS A 138 -10.86 0.19 2.92
N LYS A 139 -10.36 -0.87 2.29
CA LYS A 139 -9.40 -0.83 1.18
C LYS A 139 -9.67 -1.94 0.18
N MET A 140 -9.09 -1.81 -1.00
CA MET A 140 -9.11 -2.85 -2.02
C MET A 140 -7.86 -3.73 -1.96
N ILE A 141 -8.04 -5.01 -2.26
CA ILE A 141 -6.97 -6.00 -2.44
C ILE A 141 -7.31 -6.92 -3.61
N ASN A 142 -6.33 -7.61 -4.17
CA ASN A 142 -6.57 -8.66 -5.16
C ASN A 142 -7.29 -9.85 -4.52
N ARG A 143 -8.41 -10.29 -5.09
CA ARG A 143 -9.22 -11.37 -4.51
C ARG A 143 -8.56 -12.75 -4.64
N GLU A 144 -7.95 -13.00 -5.77
CA GLU A 144 -7.35 -14.31 -6.08
C GLU A 144 -6.07 -14.55 -5.26
N LYS A 145 -5.16 -13.59 -5.28
CA LYS A 145 -3.89 -13.66 -4.53
C LYS A 145 -4.10 -13.70 -3.01
N ASN A 146 -5.25 -13.23 -2.53
CA ASN A 146 -5.59 -13.19 -1.09
C ASN A 146 -6.64 -14.22 -0.67
N ARG A 147 -6.83 -15.31 -1.39
CA ARG A 147 -7.87 -16.32 -1.10
C ARG A 147 -7.81 -16.84 0.33
N GLU A 148 -6.63 -17.17 0.84
CA GLU A 148 -6.48 -17.71 2.19
C GLU A 148 -6.84 -16.66 3.26
N PHE A 149 -6.38 -15.42 3.07
CA PHE A 149 -6.73 -14.30 3.94
C PHE A 149 -8.25 -14.04 3.97
N LEU A 150 -8.92 -14.15 2.83
CA LEU A 150 -10.35 -13.89 2.66
C LEU A 150 -11.24 -14.98 3.27
N LYS A 151 -10.73 -16.19 3.57
CA LYS A 151 -11.49 -17.22 4.28
C LYS A 151 -11.97 -16.75 5.66
N GLU A 152 -11.12 -15.99 6.35
CA GLU A 152 -11.38 -15.49 7.69
C GLU A 152 -11.76 -14.00 7.75
N THR A 153 -11.78 -13.32 6.60
CA THR A 153 -11.99 -11.88 6.50
C THR A 153 -13.29 -11.62 5.76
N PRO A 154 -14.21 -10.81 6.30
CA PRO A 154 -15.39 -10.37 5.55
C PRO A 154 -14.94 -9.48 4.40
N TYR A 155 -15.58 -9.61 3.24
CA TYR A 155 -15.29 -8.79 2.07
C TYR A 155 -16.48 -8.60 1.14
N ILE A 156 -16.46 -7.50 0.39
CA ILE A 156 -17.38 -7.28 -0.73
C ILE A 156 -16.59 -7.53 -2.02
N PRO A 157 -17.07 -8.44 -2.93
CA PRO A 157 -16.43 -8.62 -4.21
C PRO A 157 -16.62 -7.40 -5.11
N PHE A 158 -15.55 -7.02 -5.81
CA PHE A 158 -15.54 -5.95 -6.81
C PHE A 158 -14.72 -6.43 -8.01
N PHE A 159 -15.38 -6.97 -9.04
CA PHE A 159 -14.73 -7.68 -10.15
C PHE A 159 -13.78 -8.78 -9.65
N ASP A 160 -12.49 -8.70 -9.98
CA ASP A 160 -11.44 -9.59 -9.49
C ASP A 160 -10.77 -9.09 -8.21
N LEU A 161 -11.25 -7.99 -7.65
CA LEU A 161 -10.81 -7.40 -6.39
C LEU A 161 -11.77 -7.76 -5.23
N ALA A 162 -11.33 -7.46 -4.02
CA ALA A 162 -12.09 -7.57 -2.80
C ALA A 162 -11.95 -6.29 -1.96
N ILE A 163 -13.07 -5.75 -1.50
CA ILE A 163 -13.08 -4.65 -0.53
C ILE A 163 -13.09 -5.28 0.85
N VAL A 164 -12.08 -4.98 1.66
CA VAL A 164 -11.92 -5.48 3.02
C VAL A 164 -11.87 -4.34 4.03
N CYS A 165 -12.27 -4.61 5.28
CA CYS A 165 -12.24 -3.61 6.35
C CYS A 165 -11.00 -3.78 7.25
N TYR A 166 -10.56 -2.66 7.80
CA TYR A 166 -9.51 -2.60 8.81
C TYR A 166 -9.83 -1.51 9.85
N VAL A 167 -9.24 -1.64 11.02
CA VAL A 167 -9.26 -0.59 12.04
C VAL A 167 -7.98 0.21 11.92
N LEU A 168 -8.09 1.53 11.74
CA LEU A 168 -6.96 2.44 11.81
C LEU A 168 -6.53 2.58 13.27
N ILE A 169 -5.33 2.12 13.58
CA ILE A 169 -4.75 2.17 14.91
C ILE A 169 -4.03 3.50 15.12
N GLU A 170 -3.15 3.86 14.19
CA GLU A 170 -2.38 5.10 14.24
C GLU A 170 -2.05 5.56 12.82
N LEU A 171 -2.02 6.87 12.66
CA LEU A 171 -1.55 7.56 11.46
C LEU A 171 -0.60 8.65 11.91
N ASN A 172 0.65 8.59 11.48
CA ASN A 172 1.67 9.58 11.79
C ASN A 172 2.66 9.73 10.63
N GLU A 173 3.66 10.58 10.76
CA GLU A 173 4.71 10.81 9.76
C GLU A 173 5.56 9.56 9.43
N HIS A 174 5.52 8.52 10.27
CA HIS A 174 6.23 7.26 10.06
C HIS A 174 5.38 6.19 9.36
N GLY A 175 4.09 6.47 9.11
CA GLY A 175 3.20 5.57 8.37
C GLY A 175 1.85 5.31 9.02
N ILE A 176 1.21 4.25 8.53
CA ILE A 176 -0.15 3.85 8.92
C ILE A 176 -0.10 2.50 9.62
N ALA A 177 -0.52 2.46 10.88
CA ALA A 177 -0.73 1.21 11.61
C ALA A 177 -2.20 0.78 11.51
N THR A 178 -2.45 -0.43 11.02
CA THR A 178 -3.80 -0.95 10.80
C THR A 178 -3.95 -2.37 11.34
N MET A 179 -5.16 -2.72 11.74
CA MET A 179 -5.55 -4.08 12.12
C MET A 179 -6.67 -4.56 11.17
N PRO A 180 -6.49 -5.64 10.40
CA PRO A 180 -7.56 -6.18 9.58
C PRO A 180 -8.73 -6.68 10.43
N VAL A 181 -9.96 -6.44 9.98
CA VAL A 181 -11.16 -6.95 10.65
C VAL A 181 -11.44 -8.37 10.18
N LYS A 182 -11.37 -9.33 11.08
CA LYS A 182 -11.66 -10.74 10.84
C LYS A 182 -13.11 -11.09 11.21
N LYS A 183 -13.63 -12.22 10.73
CA LYS A 183 -14.98 -12.72 11.10
C LYS A 183 -15.13 -12.92 12.61
N ALA A 184 -14.09 -13.37 13.30
CA ALA A 184 -14.08 -13.50 14.75
C ALA A 184 -14.28 -12.16 15.49
N GLN A 185 -13.79 -11.04 14.92
CA GLN A 185 -14.08 -9.71 15.51
C GLN A 185 -15.56 -9.34 15.37
N LEU A 186 -16.21 -9.69 14.24
CA LEU A 186 -17.66 -9.43 14.08
C LEU A 186 -18.49 -10.18 15.14
N GLU A 187 -18.13 -11.44 15.39
CA GLU A 187 -18.76 -12.24 16.44
C GLU A 187 -18.56 -11.60 17.83
N MET A 188 -17.32 -11.22 18.14
CA MET A 188 -16.98 -10.54 19.40
C MET A 188 -17.69 -9.21 19.56
N TRP A 189 -17.83 -8.43 18.48
CA TRP A 189 -18.51 -7.13 18.48
C TRP A 189 -20.05 -7.25 18.42
N GLY A 190 -20.59 -8.42 18.09
CA GLY A 190 -22.03 -8.64 17.96
C GLY A 190 -22.67 -7.91 16.78
N ILE A 191 -21.91 -7.63 15.72
CA ILE A 191 -22.36 -6.92 14.51
C ILE A 191 -22.37 -7.82 13.28
N LYS A 192 -23.14 -7.41 12.27
CA LYS A 192 -23.20 -8.11 10.98
C LYS A 192 -22.24 -7.47 9.95
N GLU A 193 -21.84 -8.25 8.93
CA GLU A 193 -20.98 -7.77 7.83
C GLU A 193 -21.53 -6.50 7.17
N ASN A 194 -22.85 -6.45 6.90
CA ASN A 194 -23.47 -5.28 6.29
C ASN A 194 -23.29 -4.00 7.12
N GLU A 195 -23.42 -4.10 8.44
CA GLU A 195 -23.20 -2.97 9.33
C GLU A 195 -21.74 -2.51 9.31
N LEU A 196 -20.79 -3.45 9.34
CA LEU A 196 -19.36 -3.18 9.22
C LEU A 196 -19.06 -2.36 7.96
N PHE A 197 -19.52 -2.83 6.79
CA PHE A 197 -19.25 -2.19 5.52
C PHE A 197 -19.94 -0.83 5.36
N GLN A 198 -21.14 -0.67 5.88
CA GLN A 198 -21.83 0.64 5.91
C GLN A 198 -21.06 1.66 6.75
N VAL A 199 -20.54 1.24 7.90
CA VAL A 199 -19.73 2.10 8.76
C VAL A 199 -18.40 2.43 8.07
N ALA A 200 -17.69 1.42 7.56
CA ALA A 200 -16.40 1.60 6.87
C ALA A 200 -16.50 2.54 5.67
N LYS A 201 -17.52 2.33 4.81
CA LYS A 201 -17.76 3.17 3.64
C LYS A 201 -18.01 4.63 4.02
N ARG A 202 -18.84 4.88 5.03
CA ARG A 202 -19.10 6.24 5.50
C ARG A 202 -17.86 6.91 6.07
N ASN A 203 -17.10 6.15 6.86
CA ASN A 203 -15.91 6.67 7.51
C ASN A 203 -14.81 7.01 6.49
N VAL A 204 -14.54 6.11 5.54
CA VAL A 204 -13.46 6.32 4.56
C VAL A 204 -13.75 7.50 3.65
N GLN A 205 -14.99 7.68 3.20
CA GLN A 205 -15.39 8.84 2.40
C GLN A 205 -15.24 10.16 3.16
N LYS A 206 -15.52 10.15 4.47
CA LYS A 206 -15.43 11.35 5.31
C LYS A 206 -14.01 11.70 5.72
N GLN A 207 -13.20 10.69 6.08
CA GLN A 207 -11.86 10.89 6.63
C GLN A 207 -10.79 10.98 5.54
N PHE A 208 -11.03 10.32 4.41
CA PHE A 208 -10.13 10.25 3.26
C PHE A 208 -10.92 10.53 1.98
N PRO A 209 -11.33 11.79 1.76
CA PRO A 209 -12.08 12.17 0.56
C PRO A 209 -11.30 11.82 -0.70
N ALA A 210 -12.05 11.49 -1.76
CA ALA A 210 -11.45 11.18 -3.06
C ALA A 210 -10.91 12.46 -3.72
N GLU A 211 -9.76 12.31 -4.35
CA GLU A 211 -9.10 13.34 -5.15
C GLU A 211 -8.81 12.80 -6.54
N LEU A 212 -9.19 13.55 -7.58
CA LEU A 212 -8.82 13.28 -8.97
C LEU A 212 -7.82 14.35 -9.41
N ARG A 213 -6.63 13.93 -9.83
CA ARG A 213 -5.55 14.83 -10.24
C ARG A 213 -5.01 14.46 -11.61
N GLN A 214 -4.55 15.43 -12.37
CA GLN A 214 -3.81 15.15 -13.59
C GLN A 214 -2.50 14.43 -13.24
N MET A 215 -2.11 13.47 -14.06
CA MET A 215 -0.89 12.69 -13.85
C MET A 215 0.36 13.56 -13.79
N LYS A 216 0.46 14.56 -14.65
CA LYS A 216 1.57 15.53 -14.67
C LYS A 216 1.78 16.25 -13.35
N ASP A 217 0.67 16.64 -12.69
CA ASP A 217 0.73 17.37 -11.42
C ASP A 217 1.25 16.46 -10.29
N VAL A 218 0.85 15.17 -10.33
CA VAL A 218 1.34 14.17 -9.39
C VAL A 218 2.85 13.94 -9.59
N ILE A 219 3.28 13.80 -10.84
CA ILE A 219 4.71 13.64 -11.18
C ILE A 219 5.50 14.88 -10.78
N ALA A 220 5.02 16.09 -11.14
CA ALA A 220 5.70 17.35 -10.82
C ALA A 220 5.94 17.49 -9.31
N GLU A 221 4.94 17.15 -8.50
CA GLU A 221 5.07 17.16 -7.05
C GLU A 221 6.10 16.14 -6.54
N MET A 222 6.12 14.93 -7.11
CA MET A 222 7.05 13.87 -6.70
C MET A 222 8.51 14.20 -7.00
N ILE A 223 8.79 14.82 -8.17
CA ILE A 223 10.16 15.18 -8.57
C ILE A 223 10.58 16.57 -8.07
N GLY A 224 9.64 17.36 -7.54
CA GLY A 224 9.88 18.73 -7.08
C GLY A 224 10.21 19.71 -8.21
N MET A 225 9.78 19.43 -9.44
CA MET A 225 10.01 20.24 -10.64
C MET A 225 8.74 20.32 -11.47
N GLU A 226 8.50 21.48 -12.12
CA GLU A 226 7.44 21.59 -13.12
C GLU A 226 7.68 20.65 -14.29
N VAL A 227 6.69 19.85 -14.63
CA VAL A 227 6.68 19.03 -15.85
C VAL A 227 6.09 19.89 -16.95
N GLN A 228 6.83 20.09 -18.05
CA GLN A 228 6.29 20.82 -19.21
C GLN A 228 5.08 20.06 -19.76
N ASP A 229 4.06 20.83 -20.19
CA ASP A 229 2.87 20.25 -20.82
C ASP A 229 3.29 19.37 -22.00
N ALA A 230 3.14 18.06 -21.84
CA ALA A 230 3.21 17.16 -22.97
C ALA A 230 1.86 17.21 -23.68
N GLU A 231 1.85 17.32 -25.00
CA GLU A 231 0.63 17.31 -25.82
C GLU A 231 -0.25 16.06 -25.57
N ASP A 232 0.29 15.05 -24.89
CA ASP A 232 -0.33 13.76 -24.59
C ASP A 232 -0.66 13.53 -23.11
N ASP A 233 -0.73 14.58 -22.27
CA ASP A 233 -1.10 14.42 -20.87
C ASP A 233 -2.63 14.35 -20.69
N PHE A 234 -3.13 13.14 -20.80
CA PHE A 234 -4.57 12.85 -20.71
C PHE A 234 -4.92 11.88 -19.56
N MET A 235 -3.95 11.47 -18.76
CA MET A 235 -4.18 10.53 -17.66
C MET A 235 -4.40 11.27 -16.34
N TYR A 236 -5.25 10.66 -15.51
CA TYR A 236 -5.53 11.15 -14.17
C TYR A 236 -5.25 10.06 -13.14
N VAL A 237 -4.95 10.49 -11.93
CA VAL A 237 -4.80 9.64 -10.74
C VAL A 237 -5.98 9.88 -9.83
N LEU A 238 -6.75 8.83 -9.57
CA LEU A 238 -7.80 8.83 -8.55
C LEU A 238 -7.26 8.16 -7.28
N SER A 239 -7.16 8.93 -6.22
CA SER A 239 -6.71 8.48 -4.90
C SER A 239 -7.45 9.23 -3.81
N ASN A 240 -6.92 9.25 -2.60
CA ASN A 240 -7.35 10.13 -1.52
C ASN A 240 -6.23 11.10 -1.15
N GLU A 241 -6.54 12.14 -0.37
CA GLU A 241 -5.57 13.16 0.08
C GLU A 241 -4.34 12.56 0.76
N MET A 242 -4.48 11.40 1.42
CA MET A 242 -3.38 10.72 2.11
C MET A 242 -2.56 9.81 1.19
N ARG A 243 -3.00 9.61 -0.06
CA ARG A 243 -2.37 8.70 -1.03
C ARG A 243 -2.09 7.30 -0.45
N SER A 244 -2.98 6.84 0.42
CA SER A 244 -2.87 5.56 1.10
C SER A 244 -4.17 4.79 1.01
N PHE A 245 -4.10 3.58 0.42
CA PHE A 245 -5.27 2.73 0.17
C PHE A 245 -6.37 3.42 -0.66
N GLY A 246 -6.01 4.42 -1.48
CA GLY A 246 -6.94 5.27 -2.21
C GLY A 246 -7.59 4.60 -3.41
N ALA A 247 -7.14 3.42 -3.86
CA ALA A 247 -7.81 2.69 -4.93
C ALA A 247 -9.30 2.43 -4.65
N VAL A 248 -9.70 2.35 -3.38
CA VAL A 248 -11.11 2.18 -2.98
C VAL A 248 -11.98 3.39 -3.31
N CYS A 249 -11.41 4.58 -3.58
CA CYS A 249 -12.14 5.80 -3.90
C CYS A 249 -13.08 5.65 -5.10
N ILE A 250 -12.74 4.79 -6.05
CA ILE A 250 -13.61 4.48 -7.20
C ILE A 250 -14.97 3.90 -6.79
N THR A 251 -15.11 3.41 -5.56
CA THR A 251 -16.36 2.86 -5.02
C THR A 251 -17.14 3.82 -4.12
N TYR A 252 -16.65 5.04 -3.95
CA TYR A 252 -17.34 6.06 -3.16
C TYR A 252 -18.60 6.53 -3.88
N ASP A 253 -19.62 6.89 -3.10
CA ASP A 253 -20.89 7.35 -3.65
C ASP A 253 -20.69 8.59 -4.50
N GLY A 254 -21.08 8.52 -5.78
CA GLY A 254 -20.99 9.61 -6.74
C GLY A 254 -19.62 9.84 -7.36
N VAL A 255 -18.55 9.21 -6.89
CA VAL A 255 -17.20 9.42 -7.44
C VAL A 255 -17.09 8.97 -8.89
N PRO A 256 -17.56 7.78 -9.32
CA PRO A 256 -17.51 7.41 -10.73
C PRO A 256 -18.25 8.41 -11.64
N GLU A 257 -19.38 8.92 -11.20
CA GLU A 257 -20.15 9.93 -11.92
C GLU A 257 -19.41 11.27 -12.01
N LEU A 258 -18.80 11.72 -10.91
CA LEU A 258 -18.02 12.97 -10.87
C LEU A 258 -16.80 12.90 -11.79
N VAL A 259 -16.10 11.77 -11.84
CA VAL A 259 -15.02 11.54 -12.79
C VAL A 259 -15.53 11.65 -14.24
N GLY A 260 -16.66 11.01 -14.55
CA GLY A 260 -17.26 11.09 -15.89
C GLY A 260 -17.73 12.51 -16.27
N ILE A 261 -18.18 13.30 -15.30
CA ILE A 261 -18.53 14.71 -15.51
C ILE A 261 -17.29 15.55 -15.79
N GLU A 262 -16.21 15.35 -15.04
CA GLU A 262 -14.94 16.06 -15.22
C GLU A 262 -14.31 15.78 -16.59
N LEU A 263 -14.39 14.51 -17.05
CA LEU A 263 -13.85 14.10 -18.34
C LEU A 263 -14.80 14.38 -19.53
N GLU A 264 -16.09 14.59 -19.28
CA GLU A 264 -17.18 14.74 -20.28
C GLU A 264 -17.35 13.51 -21.20
N GLU A 265 -16.75 12.39 -20.88
CA GLU A 265 -16.78 11.14 -21.68
C GLU A 265 -16.66 9.87 -20.82
N ASN A 266 -16.86 8.71 -21.45
CA ASN A 266 -16.54 7.42 -20.84
C ASN A 266 -15.04 7.31 -20.55
N TYR A 267 -14.68 6.41 -19.64
CA TYR A 267 -13.28 6.25 -19.28
C TYR A 267 -12.91 4.83 -18.86
N TYR A 268 -11.64 4.52 -19.02
CA TYR A 268 -11.03 3.32 -18.50
C TYR A 268 -10.44 3.57 -17.10
N ILE A 269 -10.43 2.51 -16.29
CA ILE A 269 -9.94 2.51 -14.92
C ILE A 269 -8.89 1.41 -14.84
N ILE A 270 -7.67 1.79 -14.56
CA ILE A 270 -6.53 0.89 -14.41
C ILE A 270 -6.18 0.82 -12.92
N PRO A 271 -6.32 -0.36 -12.28
CA PRO A 271 -5.94 -0.53 -10.87
C PRO A 271 -4.40 -0.61 -10.75
N SER A 272 -3.76 0.54 -10.67
CA SER A 272 -2.30 0.69 -10.62
C SER A 272 -1.72 0.04 -9.37
N SER A 273 -2.24 0.40 -8.19
CA SER A 273 -1.81 -0.14 -6.91
C SER A 273 -2.94 -0.15 -5.89
N VAL A 274 -2.70 -0.66 -4.68
CA VAL A 274 -3.65 -0.52 -3.56
C VAL A 274 -3.89 0.94 -3.19
N HIS A 275 -3.04 1.85 -3.65
CA HIS A 275 -3.04 3.26 -3.28
C HIS A 275 -3.84 4.14 -4.24
N GLU A 276 -3.98 3.74 -5.53
CA GLU A 276 -4.59 4.57 -6.55
C GLU A 276 -5.15 3.78 -7.74
N MET A 277 -6.03 4.44 -8.49
CA MET A 277 -6.49 4.03 -9.82
C MET A 277 -6.03 5.06 -10.85
N ILE A 278 -5.54 4.60 -12.00
CA ILE A 278 -5.28 5.49 -13.14
C ILE A 278 -6.56 5.57 -13.98
N ILE A 279 -6.94 6.78 -14.34
CA ILE A 279 -8.12 7.07 -15.14
C ILE A 279 -7.66 7.55 -16.52
N VAL A 280 -8.20 6.92 -17.57
CA VAL A 280 -7.86 7.23 -18.97
C VAL A 280 -9.15 7.52 -19.74
N PRO A 281 -9.34 8.72 -20.30
CA PRO A 281 -10.49 9.03 -21.14
C PRO A 281 -10.59 8.09 -22.35
N GLU A 282 -11.80 7.66 -22.73
CA GLU A 282 -12.02 6.70 -23.82
C GLU A 282 -11.41 7.19 -25.14
N SER A 283 -11.55 8.48 -25.45
CA SER A 283 -11.05 9.08 -26.71
C SER A 283 -9.52 9.06 -26.84
N LYS A 284 -8.79 8.87 -25.74
CA LYS A 284 -7.33 8.88 -25.66
C LYS A 284 -6.75 7.50 -25.37
N ALA A 285 -7.59 6.54 -24.97
CA ALA A 285 -7.15 5.22 -24.56
C ALA A 285 -6.71 4.37 -25.77
N PRO A 286 -5.62 3.60 -25.67
CA PRO A 286 -5.34 2.51 -26.60
C PRO A 286 -6.37 1.38 -26.45
N SER A 287 -6.23 0.29 -27.21
CA SER A 287 -7.13 -0.83 -27.02
C SER A 287 -7.04 -1.42 -25.60
N ARG A 288 -8.15 -1.99 -25.12
CA ARG A 288 -8.19 -2.61 -23.79
C ARG A 288 -7.10 -3.68 -23.63
N GLU A 289 -6.91 -4.51 -24.65
CA GLU A 289 -5.89 -5.56 -24.66
C GLU A 289 -4.46 -5.01 -24.59
N GLU A 290 -4.24 -3.84 -25.18
CA GLU A 290 -2.95 -3.17 -25.12
C GLU A 290 -2.69 -2.61 -23.73
N MET A 291 -3.69 -1.97 -23.12
CA MET A 291 -3.60 -1.48 -21.74
C MET A 291 -3.36 -2.63 -20.75
N GLU A 292 -4.08 -3.75 -20.87
CA GLU A 292 -3.89 -4.91 -19.98
C GLU A 292 -2.48 -5.53 -20.11
N ARG A 293 -1.91 -5.55 -21.33
CA ARG A 293 -0.50 -5.97 -21.52
C ARG A 293 0.48 -5.02 -20.84
N MET A 294 0.27 -3.71 -21.01
CA MET A 294 1.12 -2.69 -20.37
C MET A 294 1.05 -2.78 -18.84
N VAL A 295 -0.14 -2.92 -18.29
CA VAL A 295 -0.35 -3.07 -16.83
C VAL A 295 0.33 -4.33 -16.31
N THR A 296 0.23 -5.44 -17.04
CA THR A 296 0.88 -6.70 -16.67
C THR A 296 2.41 -6.53 -16.62
N GLU A 297 3.00 -5.93 -17.65
CA GLU A 297 4.45 -5.69 -17.71
C GLU A 297 4.92 -4.78 -16.55
N ILE A 298 4.17 -3.72 -16.25
CA ILE A 298 4.49 -2.81 -15.15
C ILE A 298 4.37 -3.52 -13.80
N ASN A 299 3.30 -4.28 -13.57
CA ASN A 299 3.10 -5.02 -12.33
C ASN A 299 4.17 -6.09 -12.10
N GLU A 300 4.71 -6.69 -13.16
CA GLU A 300 5.77 -7.70 -13.06
C GLU A 300 7.16 -7.10 -12.84
N THR A 301 7.38 -5.86 -13.26
CA THR A 301 8.74 -5.29 -13.31
C THR A 301 8.95 -4.12 -12.35
N GLN A 302 7.88 -3.42 -11.93
CA GLN A 302 8.01 -2.11 -11.30
C GLN A 302 7.15 -1.93 -10.04
N VAL A 303 6.07 -2.70 -9.87
CA VAL A 303 5.20 -2.58 -8.69
C VAL A 303 5.61 -3.62 -7.66
N GLU A 304 5.71 -3.20 -6.40
CA GLU A 304 5.94 -4.14 -5.29
C GLU A 304 4.80 -5.16 -5.24
N GLU A 305 5.15 -6.43 -5.12
CA GLU A 305 4.19 -7.54 -5.18
C GLU A 305 3.00 -7.36 -4.23
N GLU A 306 3.23 -6.78 -3.05
CA GLU A 306 2.18 -6.53 -2.06
C GLU A 306 1.26 -5.35 -2.41
N GLU A 307 1.63 -4.53 -3.39
CA GLU A 307 0.84 -3.37 -3.83
C GLU A 307 0.03 -3.65 -5.10
N VAL A 308 0.39 -4.70 -5.84
CA VAL A 308 -0.31 -5.07 -7.08
C VAL A 308 -1.79 -5.35 -6.80
N LEU A 309 -2.69 -4.65 -7.50
CA LEU A 309 -4.13 -4.90 -7.43
C LEU A 309 -4.61 -5.86 -8.51
N SER A 310 -4.51 -5.50 -9.78
CA SER A 310 -5.00 -6.30 -10.90
C SER A 310 -4.23 -6.01 -12.18
N ASN A 311 -4.25 -6.99 -13.10
CA ASN A 311 -3.80 -6.80 -14.48
C ASN A 311 -4.97 -6.48 -15.43
N ARG A 312 -6.19 -6.36 -14.91
CA ARG A 312 -7.38 -6.06 -15.69
C ARG A 312 -7.66 -4.60 -15.74
N VAL A 313 -8.26 -4.15 -16.83
CA VAL A 313 -8.73 -2.78 -17.03
C VAL A 313 -10.25 -2.78 -16.96
N TYR A 314 -10.85 -1.87 -16.18
CA TYR A 314 -12.28 -1.67 -16.10
C TYR A 314 -12.70 -0.50 -16.97
N PHE A 315 -13.99 -0.43 -17.28
CA PHE A 315 -14.58 0.62 -18.10
C PHE A 315 -15.82 1.20 -17.42
N TYR A 316 -15.94 2.52 -17.43
CA TYR A 316 -17.13 3.20 -16.93
C TYR A 316 -17.89 3.89 -18.07
N ASP A 317 -19.16 3.48 -18.25
CA ASP A 317 -20.09 4.10 -19.18
C ASP A 317 -20.89 5.18 -18.44
N ILE A 318 -20.67 6.45 -18.80
CA ILE A 318 -21.31 7.61 -18.15
C ILE A 318 -22.82 7.66 -18.40
N ARG A 319 -23.29 7.14 -19.56
CA ARG A 319 -24.72 7.14 -19.90
C ARG A 319 -25.46 6.05 -19.16
N ALA A 320 -24.87 4.86 -19.13
CA ALA A 320 -25.42 3.72 -18.41
C ALA A 320 -25.20 3.82 -16.89
N LYS A 321 -24.31 4.71 -16.44
CA LYS A 321 -23.81 4.82 -15.05
C LYS A 321 -23.36 3.47 -14.52
N LYS A 322 -22.60 2.74 -15.32
CA LYS A 322 -22.22 1.37 -15.04
C LYS A 322 -20.75 1.12 -15.33
N MET A 323 -20.14 0.38 -14.41
CA MET A 323 -18.79 -0.12 -14.54
C MET A 323 -18.81 -1.57 -15.05
N SER A 324 -17.86 -1.95 -15.92
CA SER A 324 -17.75 -3.28 -16.54
C SER A 324 -16.29 -3.73 -16.68
#